data_375956cd7e23b903a3dccc2ee5a86e98
#
_entry.id   375956cd7e23b903a3dccc2ee5a86e98
#
_cell.length_a   1.000
_cell.length_b   1.000
_cell.length_c   1.000
_cell.angle_alpha   90.00
_cell.angle_beta   90.00
_cell.angle_gamma   90.00
#
_symmetry.space_group_name_H-M   'P 1'
#
loop_
_entity.id
_entity.type
_entity.pdbx_description
1 polymer ?
#
loop_
_entity_poly.entity_id
_entity_poly.type
_entity_poly.pdbx_seq_one_letter_code
_entity_poly.pdbx_strand_id
1 'polypeptide(L)'
;MTNVNIFTIIGRLTADAEEFTIGNNTYVGFRVAVDRGQNKETSFIPVRAPKKFISDNLRAKLVKGAPVLATGRFESGSYDKDGQKKYYSYLSAATIQADVSGNFSEGLLMGNLTADVTTRSTQNGNNIANFTVVSNRSYQKDGQWVDVPSFVAVAASGKLAEFIASKFHKGDPIMVAGTLSSYSYKNKD
;
A
#
# COMPACT_ATOMS: atom_id res chain seq x y z
N MET A 1 -0.54 19.57 9.47
CA MET A 1 0.63 19.00 8.78
C MET A 1 0.17 18.37 7.48
N THR A 2 0.82 18.64 6.36
CA THR A 2 0.40 18.07 5.06
C THR A 2 0.80 16.59 5.02
N ASN A 3 -0.16 15.69 5.01
CA ASN A 3 0.09 14.26 4.90
C ASN A 3 0.20 13.87 3.42
N VAL A 4 1.33 13.33 3.01
CA VAL A 4 1.55 12.75 1.69
C VAL A 4 1.47 11.24 1.81
N ASN A 5 0.72 10.64 0.91
CA ASN A 5 0.62 9.18 0.80
C ASN A 5 0.24 8.90 -0.65
N ILE A 6 1.23 8.75 -1.49
CA ILE A 6 1.06 8.53 -2.92
C ILE A 6 2.03 7.45 -3.39
N PHE A 7 1.51 6.46 -4.08
CA PHE A 7 2.26 5.36 -4.65
C PHE A 7 1.84 5.14 -6.10
N THR A 8 2.80 4.84 -6.94
CA THR A 8 2.60 4.44 -8.32
C THR A 8 3.14 3.03 -8.52
N ILE A 9 2.35 2.18 -9.12
CA ILE A 9 2.74 0.82 -9.50
C ILE A 9 2.47 0.60 -10.99
N ILE A 10 3.38 -0.14 -11.64
CA ILE A 10 3.21 -0.67 -13.00
C ILE A 10 3.49 -2.16 -12.93
N GLY A 11 2.59 -2.97 -13.48
CA GLY A 11 2.71 -4.42 -13.47
C GLY A 11 1.60 -5.07 -14.27
N ARG A 12 1.27 -6.33 -13.97
CA ARG A 12 0.25 -7.09 -14.68
C ARG A 12 -0.83 -7.60 -13.73
N LEU A 13 -2.09 -7.61 -14.19
CA LEU A 13 -3.18 -8.17 -13.42
C LEU A 13 -2.99 -9.69 -13.22
N THR A 14 -3.23 -10.17 -12.00
CA THR A 14 -3.17 -11.60 -11.67
C THR A 14 -4.45 -12.37 -12.01
N ALA A 15 -5.56 -11.66 -12.11
CA ALA A 15 -6.89 -12.15 -12.47
C ALA A 15 -7.68 -11.00 -13.10
N ASP A 16 -8.83 -11.29 -13.67
CA ASP A 16 -9.77 -10.27 -14.14
C ASP A 16 -10.20 -9.37 -12.96
N ALA A 17 -10.41 -8.09 -13.24
CA ALA A 17 -10.92 -7.19 -12.23
C ALA A 17 -12.37 -7.57 -11.85
N GLU A 18 -12.72 -7.43 -10.58
CA GLU A 18 -14.04 -7.78 -10.05
C GLU A 18 -14.74 -6.54 -9.49
N GLU A 19 -16.06 -6.54 -9.59
CA GLU A 19 -16.89 -5.52 -8.94
C GLU A 19 -17.41 -6.06 -7.61
N PHE A 20 -17.39 -5.20 -6.59
CA PHE A 20 -17.93 -5.52 -5.28
C PHE A 20 -18.48 -4.26 -4.59
N THR A 21 -19.37 -4.45 -3.64
CA THR A 21 -20.05 -3.34 -2.95
C THR A 21 -19.66 -3.31 -1.48
N ILE A 22 -19.36 -2.13 -0.97
CA ILE A 22 -19.16 -1.86 0.46
C ILE A 22 -20.11 -0.73 0.85
N GLY A 23 -21.09 -1.04 1.73
CA GLY A 23 -22.19 -0.12 2.01
C GLY A 23 -22.94 0.23 0.73
N ASN A 24 -23.07 1.52 0.44
CA ASN A 24 -23.76 2.02 -0.76
C ASN A 24 -22.83 2.29 -1.94
N ASN A 25 -21.56 1.92 -1.84
CA ASN A 25 -20.57 2.23 -2.87
C ASN A 25 -20.09 0.96 -3.58
N THR A 26 -20.08 1.00 -4.91
CA THR A 26 -19.52 -0.07 -5.75
C THR A 26 -18.09 0.29 -6.15
N TYR A 27 -17.22 -0.70 -6.06
CA TYR A 27 -15.79 -0.61 -6.37
C TYR A 27 -15.42 -1.65 -7.43
N VAL A 28 -14.36 -1.35 -8.17
CA VAL A 28 -13.63 -2.30 -9.00
C VAL A 28 -12.33 -2.63 -8.26
N GLY A 29 -12.10 -3.92 -8.04
CA GLY A 29 -10.91 -4.44 -7.36
C GLY A 29 -10.14 -5.39 -8.25
N PHE A 30 -8.82 -5.32 -8.18
CA PHE A 30 -7.91 -6.24 -8.86
C PHE A 30 -6.58 -6.30 -8.11
N ARG A 31 -5.74 -7.24 -8.50
CA ARG A 31 -4.39 -7.39 -7.92
C ARG A 31 -3.35 -7.28 -9.01
N VAL A 32 -2.33 -6.47 -8.78
CA VAL A 32 -1.21 -6.24 -9.70
C VAL A 32 0.02 -6.99 -9.21
N ALA A 33 0.56 -7.83 -10.05
CA ALA A 33 1.88 -8.43 -9.88
C ALA A 33 2.94 -7.44 -10.39
N VAL A 34 3.83 -7.04 -9.50
CA VAL A 34 4.98 -6.18 -9.81
C VAL A 34 6.25 -7.00 -9.58
N ASP A 35 6.98 -7.27 -10.63
CA ASP A 35 8.27 -7.94 -10.55
C ASP A 35 9.31 -6.95 -10.01
N ARG A 36 10.04 -7.35 -8.98
CA ARG A 36 11.06 -6.52 -8.31
C ARG A 36 12.48 -6.74 -8.84
N GLY A 37 12.60 -7.46 -9.95
CA GLY A 37 13.89 -7.77 -10.60
C GLY A 37 14.57 -9.00 -10.04
N GLN A 38 15.78 -9.29 -10.55
CA GLN A 38 16.52 -10.53 -10.27
C GLN A 38 16.68 -10.80 -8.78
N ASN A 39 16.37 -12.02 -8.37
CA ASN A 39 16.46 -12.52 -6.99
C ASN A 39 15.55 -11.84 -5.96
N LYS A 40 14.49 -11.15 -6.39
CA LYS A 40 13.47 -10.58 -5.50
C LYS A 40 12.12 -11.18 -5.80
N GLU A 41 11.35 -11.44 -4.74
CA GLU A 41 10.00 -11.95 -4.90
C GLU A 41 9.08 -10.93 -5.57
N THR A 42 8.18 -11.40 -6.43
CA THR A 42 7.11 -10.60 -7.02
C THR A 42 6.19 -10.06 -5.93
N SER A 43 5.91 -8.78 -5.97
CA SER A 43 4.93 -8.16 -5.09
C SER A 43 3.54 -8.23 -5.70
N PHE A 44 2.55 -8.60 -4.90
CA PHE A 44 1.14 -8.70 -5.28
C PHE A 44 0.35 -7.62 -4.57
N ILE A 45 0.10 -6.51 -5.26
CA ILE A 45 -0.52 -5.31 -4.69
C ILE A 45 -2.01 -5.29 -4.99
N PRO A 46 -2.90 -5.38 -3.97
CA PRO A 46 -4.32 -5.17 -4.16
C PRO A 46 -4.61 -3.71 -4.53
N VAL A 47 -5.45 -3.51 -5.53
CA VAL A 47 -5.87 -2.19 -6.01
C VAL A 47 -7.39 -2.11 -5.95
N ARG A 48 -7.93 -0.97 -5.53
CA ARG A 48 -9.36 -0.66 -5.53
C ARG A 48 -9.60 0.73 -6.08
N ALA A 49 -10.67 0.88 -6.86
CA ALA A 49 -11.14 2.19 -7.30
C ALA A 49 -12.68 2.24 -7.27
N PRO A 50 -13.31 3.38 -6.98
CA PRO A 50 -14.75 3.53 -7.11
C PRO A 50 -15.17 3.26 -8.57
N LYS A 51 -16.21 2.44 -8.76
CA LYS A 51 -16.71 2.06 -10.09
C LYS A 51 -17.02 3.29 -10.96
N LYS A 52 -17.54 4.36 -10.37
CA LYS A 52 -17.90 5.59 -11.08
C LYS A 52 -16.72 6.28 -11.79
N PHE A 53 -15.48 5.94 -11.47
CA PHE A 53 -14.27 6.46 -12.13
C PHE A 53 -13.70 5.48 -13.18
N ILE A 54 -14.32 4.33 -13.35
CA ILE A 54 -13.88 3.30 -14.31
C ILE A 54 -14.88 3.26 -15.47
N SER A 55 -14.45 3.74 -16.65
CA SER A 55 -15.27 3.64 -17.87
C SER A 55 -15.38 2.18 -18.32
N ASP A 56 -16.42 1.85 -19.07
CA ASP A 56 -16.61 0.51 -19.63
C ASP A 56 -15.43 0.06 -20.51
N ASN A 57 -14.86 1.01 -21.29
CA ASN A 57 -13.68 0.74 -22.11
C ASN A 57 -12.45 0.36 -21.22
N LEU A 58 -12.21 1.10 -20.14
CA LEU A 58 -11.14 0.76 -19.21
C LEU A 58 -11.43 -0.57 -18.53
N ARG A 59 -12.68 -0.79 -18.09
CA ARG A 59 -13.10 -2.03 -17.43
C ARG A 59 -12.86 -3.27 -18.29
N ALA A 60 -13.17 -3.19 -19.60
CA ALA A 60 -12.93 -4.27 -20.55
C ALA A 60 -11.46 -4.63 -20.75
N LYS A 61 -10.55 -3.71 -20.44
CA LYS A 61 -9.09 -3.94 -20.51
C LYS A 61 -8.48 -4.48 -19.22
N LEU A 62 -9.21 -4.44 -18.09
CA LEU A 62 -8.71 -4.92 -16.80
C LEU A 62 -8.92 -6.43 -16.65
N VAL A 63 -8.24 -7.21 -17.50
CA VAL A 63 -8.29 -8.68 -17.55
C VAL A 63 -6.96 -9.29 -17.13
N LYS A 64 -6.97 -10.55 -16.74
CA LYS A 64 -5.76 -11.29 -16.33
C LYS A 64 -4.62 -11.13 -17.33
N GLY A 65 -3.43 -10.81 -16.83
CA GLY A 65 -2.22 -10.62 -17.63
C GLY A 65 -2.08 -9.23 -18.27
N ALA A 66 -3.16 -8.43 -18.30
CA ALA A 66 -3.10 -7.08 -18.88
C ALA A 66 -2.11 -6.18 -18.13
N PRO A 67 -1.29 -5.41 -18.82
CA PRO A 67 -0.40 -4.45 -18.19
C PRO A 67 -1.19 -3.21 -17.75
N VAL A 68 -0.85 -2.71 -16.56
CA VAL A 68 -1.56 -1.57 -15.96
C VAL A 68 -0.62 -0.69 -15.16
N LEU A 69 -0.89 0.62 -15.20
CA LEU A 69 -0.39 1.59 -14.25
C LEU A 69 -1.53 1.96 -13.28
N ALA A 70 -1.23 1.99 -12.00
CA ALA A 70 -2.14 2.52 -10.99
C ALA A 70 -1.39 3.47 -10.05
N THR A 71 -1.98 4.66 -9.82
CA THR A 71 -1.46 5.64 -8.86
C THR A 71 -2.55 5.98 -7.87
N GLY A 72 -2.20 6.03 -6.59
CA GLY A 72 -3.15 6.34 -5.53
C GLY A 72 -2.55 6.36 -4.14
N ARG A 73 -3.42 6.28 -3.14
CA ARG A 73 -3.04 6.22 -1.73
C ARG A 73 -3.00 4.78 -1.25
N PHE A 74 -2.03 4.46 -0.43
CA PHE A 74 -2.06 3.20 0.30
C PHE A 74 -3.01 3.34 1.49
N GLU A 75 -4.00 2.48 1.55
CA GLU A 75 -4.98 2.43 2.63
C GLU A 75 -4.89 1.10 3.36
N SER A 76 -4.99 1.15 4.68
CA SER A 76 -5.00 -0.03 5.54
C SER A 76 -5.98 0.17 6.68
N GLY A 77 -6.47 -0.92 7.21
CA GLY A 77 -7.40 -0.90 8.33
C GLY A 77 -7.71 -2.29 8.82
N SER A 78 -8.69 -2.39 9.69
CA SER A 78 -9.19 -3.66 10.20
C SER A 78 -10.71 -3.63 10.35
N TYR A 79 -11.31 -4.80 10.32
CA TYR A 79 -12.72 -5.01 10.61
C TYR A 79 -12.89 -6.32 11.39
N ASP A 80 -13.93 -6.39 12.19
CA ASP A 80 -14.26 -7.61 12.91
C ASP A 80 -15.14 -8.51 12.04
N LYS A 81 -14.74 -9.77 11.91
CA LYS A 81 -15.51 -10.81 11.24
C LYS A 81 -15.49 -12.08 12.10
N ASP A 82 -16.66 -12.57 12.48
CA ASP A 82 -16.83 -13.78 13.29
C ASP A 82 -16.01 -13.76 14.60
N GLY A 83 -15.96 -12.59 15.26
CA GLY A 83 -15.20 -12.38 16.50
C GLY A 83 -13.68 -12.30 16.30
N GLN A 84 -13.21 -12.31 15.05
CA GLN A 84 -11.80 -12.18 14.72
C GLN A 84 -11.51 -10.87 14.01
N LYS A 85 -10.46 -10.18 14.45
CA LYS A 85 -9.97 -8.97 13.79
C LYS A 85 -9.25 -9.34 12.48
N LYS A 86 -9.80 -8.91 11.34
CA LYS A 86 -9.20 -9.07 10.01
C LYS A 86 -8.58 -7.74 9.57
N TYR A 87 -7.40 -7.82 8.99
CA TYR A 87 -6.70 -6.65 8.47
C TYR A 87 -6.77 -6.62 6.95
N TYR A 88 -6.83 -5.43 6.41
CA TYR A 88 -6.78 -5.20 4.98
C TYR A 88 -5.78 -4.09 4.64
N SER A 89 -5.23 -4.18 3.46
CA SER A 89 -4.46 -3.09 2.85
C SER A 89 -4.62 -3.13 1.34
N TYR A 90 -4.65 -1.98 0.70
CA TYR A 90 -4.77 -1.86 -0.75
C TYR A 90 -4.30 -0.47 -1.23
N LEU A 91 -4.01 -0.36 -2.51
CA LEU A 91 -3.83 0.91 -3.19
C LEU A 91 -5.21 1.42 -3.62
N SER A 92 -5.68 2.50 -2.99
CA SER A 92 -6.89 3.24 -3.37
C SER A 92 -6.55 4.10 -4.58
N ALA A 93 -6.81 3.57 -5.78
CA ALA A 93 -6.35 4.20 -7.00
C ALA A 93 -7.18 5.44 -7.35
N ALA A 94 -6.48 6.54 -7.57
CA ALA A 94 -7.04 7.78 -8.13
C ALA A 94 -6.88 7.80 -9.66
N THR A 95 -5.86 7.11 -10.18
CA THR A 95 -5.61 6.98 -11.62
C THR A 95 -5.33 5.53 -11.94
N ILE A 96 -5.95 5.03 -13.01
CA ILE A 96 -5.68 3.72 -13.60
C ILE A 96 -5.54 3.92 -15.11
N GLN A 97 -4.48 3.40 -15.68
CA GLN A 97 -4.23 3.40 -17.10
C GLN A 97 -3.88 1.99 -17.57
N ALA A 98 -4.69 1.44 -18.47
CA ALA A 98 -4.41 0.17 -19.11
C ALA A 98 -3.36 0.32 -20.22
N ASP A 99 -2.81 -0.81 -20.66
CA ASP A 99 -1.84 -0.90 -21.77
C ASP A 99 -0.47 -0.21 -21.48
N VAL A 100 -0.16 0.00 -20.19
CA VAL A 100 1.13 0.51 -19.74
C VAL A 100 2.01 -0.65 -19.29
N SER A 101 2.99 -1.00 -20.10
CA SER A 101 3.92 -2.09 -19.81
C SER A 101 5.10 -1.63 -18.96
N GLY A 102 5.58 -2.52 -18.10
CA GLY A 102 6.74 -2.29 -17.25
C GLY A 102 6.58 -2.96 -15.88
N ASN A 103 7.61 -2.77 -15.06
CA ASN A 103 7.61 -3.13 -13.65
C ASN A 103 8.13 -1.94 -12.86
N PHE A 104 7.27 -1.37 -12.05
CA PHE A 104 7.60 -0.19 -11.25
C PHE A 104 6.77 -0.19 -9.97
N SER A 105 7.36 0.19 -8.86
CA SER A 105 6.65 0.38 -7.61
C SER A 105 7.42 1.35 -6.75
N GLU A 106 6.97 2.59 -6.71
CA GLU A 106 7.54 3.61 -5.85
C GLU A 106 6.48 4.55 -5.31
N GLY A 107 6.79 5.20 -4.21
CA GLY A 107 5.91 6.18 -3.61
C GLY A 107 6.58 7.03 -2.55
N LEU A 108 5.80 8.00 -2.12
CA LEU A 108 6.13 8.94 -1.07
C LEU A 108 5.08 8.87 0.04
N LEU A 109 5.56 8.68 1.26
CA LEU A 109 4.75 8.61 2.46
C LEU A 109 5.23 9.64 3.46
N MET A 110 4.33 10.45 3.99
CA MET A 110 4.58 11.42 5.05
C MET A 110 3.55 11.23 6.17
N GLY A 111 4.03 11.18 7.39
CA GLY A 111 3.19 10.98 8.58
C GLY A 111 4.01 10.95 9.85
N ASN A 112 3.48 10.32 10.88
CA ASN A 112 4.15 10.22 12.18
C ASN A 112 4.39 8.75 12.56
N LEU A 113 5.47 8.47 13.29
CA LEU A 113 5.72 7.15 13.84
C LEU A 113 4.69 6.78 14.91
N THR A 114 4.14 5.59 14.83
CA THR A 114 3.13 5.10 15.80
C THR A 114 3.74 4.50 17.06
N ALA A 115 5.01 4.07 16.97
CA ALA A 115 5.81 3.49 18.04
C ALA A 115 7.29 3.75 17.75
N ASP A 116 8.14 3.46 18.73
CA ASP A 116 9.59 3.49 18.53
C ASP A 116 10.03 2.48 17.48
N VAL A 117 11.14 2.78 16.83
CA VAL A 117 11.72 1.94 15.77
C VAL A 117 12.27 0.66 16.39
N THR A 118 11.90 -0.48 15.83
CA THR A 118 12.47 -1.78 16.22
C THR A 118 13.54 -2.21 15.25
N THR A 119 14.65 -2.72 15.73
CA THR A 119 15.75 -3.21 14.90
C THR A 119 15.94 -4.70 15.04
N ARG A 120 16.35 -5.34 13.96
CA ARG A 120 16.81 -6.74 13.95
C ARG A 120 17.99 -6.90 13.01
N SER A 121 18.89 -7.80 13.33
CA SER A 121 19.96 -8.23 12.41
C SER A 121 19.52 -9.48 11.64
N THR A 122 19.80 -9.50 10.35
CA THR A 122 19.62 -10.70 9.52
C THR A 122 20.78 -11.68 9.76
N GLN A 123 20.63 -12.93 9.33
CA GLN A 123 21.70 -13.93 9.40
C GLN A 123 22.99 -13.49 8.68
N ASN A 124 22.87 -12.62 7.67
CA ASN A 124 24.01 -12.07 6.92
C ASN A 124 24.57 -10.78 7.52
N GLY A 125 24.20 -10.45 8.77
CA GLY A 125 24.71 -9.27 9.49
C GLY A 125 24.12 -7.93 9.05
N ASN A 126 23.13 -7.90 8.17
CA ASN A 126 22.48 -6.66 7.78
C ASN A 126 21.45 -6.22 8.83
N ASN A 127 21.53 -4.98 9.27
CA ASN A 127 20.55 -4.39 10.16
C ASN A 127 19.28 -3.99 9.40
N ILE A 128 18.12 -4.31 9.96
CA ILE A 128 16.80 -3.91 9.45
C ILE A 128 16.09 -3.14 10.55
N ALA A 129 15.62 -1.94 10.24
CA ALA A 129 14.71 -1.17 11.07
C ALA A 129 13.28 -1.35 10.57
N ASN A 130 12.36 -1.68 11.49
CA ASN A 130 10.93 -1.78 11.20
C ASN A 130 10.19 -0.74 12.03
N PHE A 131 9.30 -0.01 11.39
CA PHE A 131 8.46 0.99 12.01
C PHE A 131 7.16 1.16 11.25
N THR A 132 6.16 1.78 11.88
CA THR A 132 4.86 2.05 11.25
C THR A 132 4.64 3.55 11.22
N VAL A 133 4.31 4.05 10.04
CA VAL A 133 3.95 5.45 9.81
C VAL A 133 2.44 5.56 9.68
N VAL A 134 1.81 6.42 10.47
CA VAL A 134 0.41 6.78 10.29
C VAL A 134 0.31 8.02 9.41
N SER A 135 -0.48 7.90 8.33
CA SER A 135 -0.80 8.99 7.42
C SER A 135 -2.32 9.19 7.41
N ASN A 136 -2.79 10.34 7.82
CA ASN A 136 -4.20 10.65 7.92
C ASN A 136 -4.75 11.22 6.61
N ARG A 137 -6.00 10.88 6.30
CA ARG A 137 -6.81 11.56 5.29
C ARG A 137 -8.04 12.13 5.96
N SER A 138 -8.28 13.42 5.78
CA SER A 138 -9.51 14.05 6.25
C SER A 138 -10.48 14.23 5.08
N TYR A 139 -11.75 13.98 5.29
CA TYR A 139 -12.82 14.29 4.36
C TYR A 139 -14.07 14.78 5.10
N GLN A 140 -14.92 15.54 4.43
CA GLN A 140 -16.20 15.97 5.00
C GLN A 140 -17.27 14.90 4.80
N LYS A 141 -17.95 14.56 5.89
CA LYS A 141 -19.15 13.75 5.90
C LYS A 141 -20.20 14.45 6.75
N ASP A 142 -21.37 14.70 6.16
CA ASP A 142 -22.50 15.37 6.82
C ASP A 142 -22.09 16.70 7.50
N GLY A 143 -21.23 17.48 6.85
CA GLY A 143 -20.71 18.76 7.36
C GLY A 143 -19.60 18.65 8.41
N GLN A 144 -19.24 17.46 8.86
CA GLN A 144 -18.17 17.21 9.83
C GLN A 144 -16.91 16.66 9.16
N TRP A 145 -15.75 17.05 9.67
CA TRP A 145 -14.48 16.48 9.25
C TRP A 145 -14.28 15.12 9.91
N VAL A 146 -13.99 14.12 9.09
CA VAL A 146 -13.68 12.75 9.51
C VAL A 146 -12.25 12.42 9.10
N ASP A 147 -11.42 12.04 10.07
CA ASP A 147 -10.06 11.59 9.85
C ASP A 147 -10.02 10.07 9.69
N VAL A 148 -9.40 9.62 8.63
CA VAL A 148 -9.17 8.19 8.36
C VAL A 148 -7.67 7.92 8.36
N PRO A 149 -7.16 7.27 9.41
CA PRO A 149 -5.75 6.91 9.46
C PRO A 149 -5.46 5.72 8.55
N SER A 150 -4.31 5.78 7.89
CA SER A 150 -3.69 4.62 7.21
C SER A 150 -2.37 4.30 7.88
N PHE A 151 -2.21 3.07 8.34
CA PHE A 151 -1.01 2.59 9.00
C PHE A 151 -0.15 1.85 7.98
N VAL A 152 1.03 2.37 7.68
CA VAL A 152 1.93 1.81 6.69
C VAL A 152 3.16 1.25 7.39
N ALA A 153 3.34 -0.07 7.30
CA ALA A 153 4.56 -0.71 7.79
C ALA A 153 5.71 -0.41 6.83
N VAL A 154 6.82 0.03 7.40
CA VAL A 154 8.03 0.41 6.67
C VAL A 154 9.21 -0.41 7.18
N ALA A 155 10.06 -0.87 6.27
CA ALA A 155 11.32 -1.50 6.56
C ALA A 155 12.46 -0.74 5.86
N ALA A 156 13.48 -0.40 6.61
CA ALA A 156 14.74 0.15 6.09
C ALA A 156 15.89 -0.81 6.40
N SER A 157 16.97 -0.79 5.61
CA SER A 157 18.10 -1.70 5.77
C SER A 157 19.44 -0.98 5.77
N GLY A 158 20.47 -1.64 6.32
CA GLY A 158 21.84 -1.16 6.35
C GLY A 158 22.02 0.13 7.16
N LYS A 159 22.87 1.03 6.71
CA LYS A 159 23.17 2.31 7.38
C LYS A 159 21.94 3.19 7.59
N LEU A 160 20.96 3.12 6.69
CA LEU A 160 19.70 3.85 6.85
C LEU A 160 18.89 3.31 8.04
N ALA A 161 18.90 2.00 8.27
CA ALA A 161 18.25 1.40 9.43
C ALA A 161 18.85 1.89 10.75
N GLU A 162 20.17 1.96 10.83
CA GLU A 162 20.90 2.46 12.01
C GLU A 162 20.60 3.94 12.26
N PHE A 163 20.62 4.76 11.20
CA PHE A 163 20.29 6.17 11.29
C PHE A 163 18.87 6.39 11.79
N ILE A 164 17.88 5.73 11.21
CA ILE A 164 16.48 5.87 11.61
C ILE A 164 16.29 5.44 13.07
N ALA A 165 16.85 4.32 13.47
CA ALA A 165 16.73 3.80 14.83
C ALA A 165 17.39 4.73 15.89
N SER A 166 18.43 5.47 15.51
CA SER A 166 19.13 6.39 16.41
C SER A 166 18.50 7.78 16.52
N LYS A 167 17.61 8.16 15.60
CA LYS A 167 17.11 9.53 15.48
C LYS A 167 15.62 9.68 15.66
N PHE A 168 14.82 8.64 15.35
CA PHE A 168 13.37 8.74 15.30
C PHE A 168 12.70 7.94 16.42
N HIS A 169 11.73 8.57 17.08
CA HIS A 169 10.97 8.01 18.18
C HIS A 169 9.47 8.08 17.88
N LYS A 170 8.67 7.41 18.70
CA LYS A 170 7.20 7.48 18.63
C LYS A 170 6.73 8.93 18.60
N GLY A 171 5.87 9.25 17.62
CA GLY A 171 5.29 10.58 17.44
C GLY A 171 6.06 11.47 16.48
N ASP A 172 7.32 11.17 16.18
CA ASP A 172 8.11 11.99 15.29
C ASP A 172 7.55 12.01 13.87
N PRO A 173 7.58 13.17 13.20
CA PRO A 173 7.23 13.26 11.79
C PRO A 173 8.35 12.67 10.93
N ILE A 174 7.95 11.91 9.92
CA ILE A 174 8.88 11.31 8.97
C ILE A 174 8.34 11.36 7.55
N MET A 175 9.23 11.56 6.59
CA MET A 175 8.97 11.40 5.18
C MET A 175 9.80 10.23 4.65
N VAL A 176 9.14 9.30 3.96
CA VAL A 176 9.74 8.09 3.41
C VAL A 176 9.48 8.05 1.92
N ALA A 177 10.53 7.89 1.13
CA ALA A 177 10.44 7.49 -0.26
C ALA A 177 10.89 6.03 -0.38
N GLY A 178 10.15 5.22 -1.12
CA GLY A 178 10.48 3.81 -1.24
C GLY A 178 9.51 2.99 -2.07
N THR A 179 9.79 1.70 -2.15
CA THR A 179 9.04 0.73 -2.93
C THR A 179 7.87 0.16 -2.11
N LEU A 180 6.66 0.19 -2.68
CA LEU A 180 5.54 -0.56 -2.14
C LEU A 180 5.71 -2.03 -2.49
N SER A 181 5.77 -2.89 -1.47
CA SER A 181 5.97 -4.33 -1.63
C SER A 181 5.01 -5.14 -0.78
N SER A 182 4.74 -6.36 -1.19
CA SER A 182 3.97 -7.33 -0.42
C SER A 182 4.82 -8.53 -0.06
N TYR A 183 4.58 -9.10 1.11
CA TYR A 183 5.19 -10.33 1.58
C TYR A 183 4.09 -11.30 2.02
N SER A 184 4.24 -12.56 1.69
CA SER A 184 3.41 -13.62 2.24
C SER A 184 4.20 -14.37 3.32
N TYR A 185 3.60 -14.53 4.49
CA TYR A 185 4.14 -15.40 5.53
C TYR A 185 3.44 -16.76 5.46
N LYS A 186 4.20 -17.83 5.41
CA LYS A 186 3.66 -19.16 5.72
C LYS A 186 3.61 -19.25 7.24
N ASN A 187 2.43 -19.34 7.81
CA ASN A 187 2.32 -19.77 9.20
C ASN A 187 2.99 -21.16 9.28
N LYS A 188 3.94 -21.30 10.19
CA LYS A 188 4.38 -22.63 10.59
C LYS A 188 3.28 -23.17 11.53
N ASP A 189 2.43 -24.03 11.01
CA ASP A 189 1.61 -24.92 11.83
C ASP A 189 2.52 -25.92 12.56
#